data_5b2df0b36256fa24989c454c116d06aa
#
_entry.id   5b2df0b36256fa24989c454c116d06aa
#
_cell.length_a   1.000
_cell.length_b   1.000
_cell.length_c   1.000
_cell.angle_alpha   90.00
_cell.angle_beta   90.00
_cell.angle_gamma   90.00
#
_symmetry.space_group_name_H-M   'P 1'
#
loop_
_entity.id
_entity.type
_entity.pdbx_description
1 polymer ?
#
loop_
_entity_poly.entity_id
_entity_poly.type
_entity_poly.pdbx_seq_one_letter_code
_entity_poly.pdbx_strand_id
1 'polypeptide(L)'
;MSVFGGPADEGVGAHEGLALIGPSDLGIWWYSCLFLPESPAGTTGLARRLNPRAFYLAMRWDYALYPKLFLRKTLVKLTNPANELYVFARPVDFGPGDGTMIDGQPTPDTGRMADLSPGAATALGLQTDDAVRCELVG
;
A
#
# COMPACT_ATOMS: atom_id res chain seq x y z
N MET A 1 4.49 9.56 6.64
CA MET A 1 4.20 8.56 5.60
C MET A 1 5.35 8.45 4.60
N SER A 2 5.40 7.38 3.84
CA SER A 2 6.24 7.25 2.66
C SER A 2 5.40 6.78 1.48
N VAL A 3 6.00 6.59 0.31
CA VAL A 3 5.31 6.10 -0.88
C VAL A 3 5.90 4.77 -1.32
N PHE A 4 5.11 3.92 -1.96
CA PHE A 4 5.57 2.61 -2.39
C PHE A 4 4.79 2.08 -3.61
N GLY A 5 5.38 1.07 -4.23
CA GLY A 5 4.74 0.28 -5.28
C GLY A 5 4.92 0.83 -6.69
N GLY A 6 4.68 -0.03 -7.63
CA GLY A 6 4.84 0.27 -9.05
C GLY A 6 6.20 -0.14 -9.60
N PRO A 7 6.35 -0.10 -10.93
CA PRO A 7 7.57 -0.59 -11.61
C PRO A 7 8.82 0.25 -11.34
N ALA A 8 8.66 1.50 -10.94
CA ALA A 8 9.79 2.41 -10.65
C ALA A 8 10.25 2.39 -9.20
N ASP A 9 9.59 1.63 -8.33
CA ASP A 9 9.96 1.56 -6.91
C ASP A 9 11.12 0.60 -6.71
N GLU A 10 12.32 1.15 -6.58
CA GLU A 10 13.55 0.38 -6.34
C GLU A 10 13.64 -0.22 -4.94
N GLY A 11 12.84 0.26 -3.99
CA GLY A 11 12.74 -0.30 -2.64
C GLY A 11 11.96 -1.60 -2.58
N VAL A 12 11.34 -2.03 -3.68
CA VAL A 12 10.54 -3.23 -3.78
C VAL A 12 11.24 -4.25 -4.68
N GLY A 13 11.43 -5.48 -4.16
CA GLY A 13 12.04 -6.56 -4.92
C GLY A 13 11.16 -7.02 -6.10
N ALA A 14 11.78 -7.55 -7.16
CA ALA A 14 11.07 -8.01 -8.36
C ALA A 14 10.07 -9.14 -8.09
N HIS A 15 10.24 -9.88 -7.00
CA HIS A 15 9.38 -11.01 -6.61
C HIS A 15 8.56 -10.71 -5.35
N GLU A 16 8.62 -9.49 -4.84
CA GLU A 16 7.95 -9.11 -3.61
C GLU A 16 6.44 -9.06 -3.82
N GLY A 17 5.72 -9.78 -2.95
CA GLY A 17 4.27 -9.80 -2.95
C GLY A 17 3.66 -8.71 -2.09
N LEU A 18 2.35 -8.82 -1.88
CA LEU A 18 1.56 -7.94 -1.03
C LEU A 18 0.90 -8.78 0.07
N ALA A 19 0.82 -8.27 1.29
CA ALA A 19 0.30 -9.04 2.43
C ALA A 19 -1.20 -9.32 2.34
N LEU A 20 -1.97 -8.45 1.70
CA LEU A 20 -3.43 -8.54 1.66
C LEU A 20 -3.97 -9.07 0.32
N ILE A 21 -3.17 -9.12 -0.72
CA ILE A 21 -3.59 -9.49 -2.07
C ILE A 21 -2.64 -10.56 -2.61
N GLY A 22 -3.20 -11.68 -3.08
CA GLY A 22 -2.44 -12.72 -3.76
C GLY A 22 -2.67 -12.70 -5.27
N PRO A 23 -1.90 -13.50 -6.07
CA PRO A 23 -2.06 -13.57 -7.52
C PRO A 23 -3.48 -14.00 -7.96
N SER A 24 -4.16 -14.82 -7.17
CA SER A 24 -5.52 -15.26 -7.46
C SER A 24 -6.58 -14.14 -7.36
N ASP A 25 -6.24 -13.02 -6.71
CA ASP A 25 -7.16 -11.91 -6.53
C ASP A 25 -7.21 -10.97 -7.76
N LEU A 26 -6.32 -11.12 -8.72
CA LEU A 26 -6.27 -10.28 -9.92
C LEU A 26 -7.54 -10.35 -10.77
N GLY A 27 -8.31 -11.44 -10.66
CA GLY A 27 -9.61 -11.57 -11.33
C GLY A 27 -10.74 -10.82 -10.66
N ILE A 28 -10.55 -10.30 -9.45
CA ILE A 28 -11.56 -9.58 -8.70
C ILE A 28 -11.53 -8.11 -9.15
N TRP A 29 -12.66 -7.59 -9.65
CA TRP A 29 -12.69 -6.31 -10.34
C TRP A 29 -12.17 -5.13 -9.51
N TRP A 30 -12.42 -5.08 -8.19
CA TRP A 30 -11.95 -3.96 -7.35
C TRP A 30 -10.47 -4.05 -7.01
N TYR A 31 -9.84 -5.21 -7.26
CA TYR A 31 -8.39 -5.36 -7.16
C TYR A 31 -7.71 -5.19 -8.51
N SER A 32 -8.31 -5.69 -9.59
CA SER A 32 -7.70 -5.60 -10.92
C SER A 32 -7.41 -4.16 -11.35
N CYS A 33 -8.24 -3.20 -10.93
CA CYS A 33 -8.01 -1.79 -11.24
C CYS A 33 -6.81 -1.17 -10.52
N LEU A 34 -6.26 -1.85 -9.50
CA LEU A 34 -5.07 -1.39 -8.79
C LEU A 34 -3.77 -1.78 -9.50
N PHE A 35 -3.83 -2.63 -10.51
CA PHE A 35 -2.66 -3.20 -11.17
C PHE A 35 -2.53 -2.71 -12.61
N LEU A 36 -1.28 -2.62 -13.07
CA LEU A 36 -0.99 -2.39 -14.47
C LEU A 36 -1.44 -3.59 -15.33
N PRO A 37 -1.86 -3.37 -16.58
CA PRO A 37 -2.32 -4.47 -17.44
C PRO A 37 -1.23 -5.49 -17.78
N GLU A 38 0.05 -5.08 -17.73
CA GLU A 38 1.19 -5.94 -18.01
C GLU A 38 2.21 -5.88 -16.89
N SER A 39 2.85 -7.02 -16.60
CA SER A 39 3.96 -7.08 -15.64
C SER A 39 5.23 -6.51 -16.26
N PRO A 40 6.01 -5.72 -15.53
CA PRO A 40 7.36 -5.36 -15.96
C PRO A 40 8.21 -6.61 -16.19
N ALA A 41 9.13 -6.56 -17.16
CA ALA A 41 9.99 -7.69 -17.49
C ALA A 41 10.79 -8.17 -16.25
N GLY A 42 10.84 -9.49 -16.06
CA GLY A 42 11.54 -10.10 -14.92
C GLY A 42 10.80 -9.99 -13.58
N THR A 43 9.56 -9.52 -13.57
CA THR A 43 8.77 -9.32 -12.35
C THR A 43 7.72 -10.41 -12.20
N THR A 44 7.70 -11.08 -11.04
CA THR A 44 6.65 -12.03 -10.66
C THR A 44 5.87 -11.56 -9.44
N GLY A 45 6.39 -10.61 -8.66
CA GLY A 45 5.77 -10.07 -7.47
C GLY A 45 4.71 -9.03 -7.79
N LEU A 46 3.69 -8.93 -6.94
CA LEU A 46 2.58 -7.99 -7.15
C LEU A 46 2.94 -6.54 -6.83
N ALA A 47 3.88 -6.31 -5.91
CA ALA A 47 4.19 -4.95 -5.46
C ALA A 47 4.67 -4.04 -6.60
N ARG A 48 5.49 -4.55 -7.52
CA ARG A 48 5.93 -3.80 -8.71
C ARG A 48 4.90 -3.71 -9.82
N ARG A 49 3.86 -4.54 -9.74
CA ARG A 49 2.76 -4.53 -10.71
C ARG A 49 1.67 -3.53 -10.36
N LEU A 50 1.70 -2.96 -9.15
CA LEU A 50 0.76 -1.92 -8.76
C LEU A 50 0.82 -0.73 -9.72
N ASN A 51 -0.35 -0.20 -10.06
CA ASN A 51 -0.45 1.03 -10.82
C ASN A 51 -0.20 2.21 -9.88
N PRO A 52 0.92 2.94 -10.02
CA PRO A 52 1.24 4.04 -9.10
C PRO A 52 0.22 5.19 -9.13
N ARG A 53 -0.62 5.27 -10.15
CA ARG A 53 -1.72 6.25 -10.23
C ARG A 53 -2.96 5.84 -9.46
N ALA A 54 -3.11 4.56 -9.12
CA ALA A 54 -4.23 4.07 -8.31
C ALA A 54 -4.06 4.50 -6.85
N PHE A 55 -5.16 4.46 -6.08
CA PHE A 55 -5.15 4.82 -4.67
C PHE A 55 -5.14 3.56 -3.82
N TYR A 56 -3.98 3.26 -3.25
CA TYR A 56 -3.78 2.13 -2.34
C TYR A 56 -2.84 2.55 -1.22
N LEU A 57 -2.80 1.73 -0.15
CA LEU A 57 -1.93 1.99 0.98
C LEU A 57 -1.50 0.70 1.67
N ALA A 58 -0.43 0.81 2.44
CA ALA A 58 -0.01 -0.13 3.45
C ALA A 58 0.03 0.59 4.80
N MET A 59 -0.35 -0.11 5.86
CA MET A 59 -0.19 0.36 7.24
C MET A 59 0.31 -0.78 8.10
N ARG A 60 0.78 -0.45 9.29
CA ARG A 60 1.12 -1.44 10.32
C ARG A 60 -0.16 -1.89 11.01
N TRP A 61 -0.96 -2.70 10.30
CA TRP A 61 -2.26 -3.15 10.78
C TRP A 61 -2.11 -4.01 12.03
N ASP A 62 -2.97 -3.78 13.02
CA ASP A 62 -3.19 -4.75 14.09
C ASP A 62 -4.22 -5.77 13.62
N TYR A 63 -3.76 -6.93 13.18
CA TYR A 63 -4.65 -7.97 12.66
C TYR A 63 -5.57 -8.59 13.71
N ALA A 64 -5.28 -8.39 15.01
CA ALA A 64 -6.18 -8.80 16.09
C ALA A 64 -7.44 -7.91 16.14
N LEU A 65 -7.29 -6.62 15.82
CA LEU A 65 -8.40 -5.67 15.74
C LEU A 65 -9.01 -5.60 14.34
N TYR A 66 -8.17 -5.69 13.32
CA TYR A 66 -8.57 -5.55 11.90
C TYR A 66 -8.06 -6.75 11.12
N PRO A 67 -8.81 -7.89 11.11
CA PRO A 67 -8.39 -9.08 10.37
C PRO A 67 -8.20 -8.79 8.87
N LYS A 68 -7.31 -9.54 8.22
CA LYS A 68 -7.05 -9.39 6.78
C LYS A 68 -8.34 -9.43 5.96
N LEU A 69 -9.27 -10.32 6.30
CA LEU A 69 -10.54 -10.45 5.57
C LEU A 69 -11.37 -9.18 5.64
N PHE A 70 -11.37 -8.49 6.79
CA PHE A 70 -12.02 -7.19 6.94
C PHE A 70 -11.32 -6.11 6.10
N LEU A 71 -9.98 -6.02 6.18
CA LEU A 71 -9.19 -5.03 5.46
C LEU A 71 -9.33 -5.17 3.94
N ARG A 72 -9.49 -6.39 3.45
CA ARG A 72 -9.70 -6.64 2.02
C ARG A 72 -11.01 -6.08 1.48
N LYS A 73 -11.98 -5.79 2.34
CA LYS A 73 -13.32 -5.32 1.97
C LYS A 73 -13.59 -3.88 2.36
N THR A 74 -12.60 -3.20 2.95
CA THR A 74 -12.76 -1.82 3.42
C THR A 74 -12.01 -0.83 2.55
N LEU A 75 -12.32 0.44 2.73
CA LEU A 75 -11.58 1.57 2.22
C LEU A 75 -11.04 2.37 3.39
N VAL A 76 -9.95 3.09 3.15
CA VAL A 76 -9.38 4.03 4.12
C VAL A 76 -9.48 5.42 3.54
N LYS A 77 -10.07 6.34 4.29
CA LYS A 77 -10.07 7.75 3.95
C LYS A 77 -8.72 8.34 4.39
N LEU A 78 -7.96 8.79 3.42
CA LEU A 78 -6.68 9.46 3.64
C LEU A 78 -6.87 10.96 3.49
N THR A 79 -6.55 11.71 4.54
CA THR A 79 -6.69 13.16 4.56
C THR A 79 -5.34 13.82 4.84
N ASN A 80 -4.98 14.82 4.04
CA ASN A 80 -3.87 15.70 4.36
C ASN A 80 -4.36 16.78 5.32
N PRO A 81 -3.95 16.77 6.60
CA PRO A 81 -4.46 17.72 7.58
C PRO A 81 -4.06 19.17 7.31
N ALA A 82 -3.05 19.42 6.50
CA ALA A 82 -2.60 20.76 6.16
C ALA A 82 -3.52 21.50 5.18
N ASN A 83 -4.23 20.75 4.31
CA ASN A 83 -5.11 21.36 3.29
C ASN A 83 -6.52 20.76 3.25
N GLU A 84 -6.80 19.73 4.08
CA GLU A 84 -8.07 19.01 4.19
C GLU A 84 -8.51 18.28 2.91
N LEU A 85 -7.61 18.11 1.93
CA LEU A 85 -7.86 17.24 0.79
C LEU A 85 -7.89 15.78 1.23
N TYR A 86 -8.76 14.98 0.63
CA TYR A 86 -8.86 13.56 0.96
C TYR A 86 -9.10 12.70 -0.29
N VAL A 87 -8.70 11.45 -0.19
CA VAL A 87 -9.02 10.38 -1.14
C VAL A 87 -9.39 9.12 -0.38
N PHE A 88 -10.03 8.16 -1.06
CA PHE A 88 -10.27 6.83 -0.53
C PHE A 88 -9.28 5.87 -1.18
N ALA A 89 -8.58 5.08 -0.37
CA ALA A 89 -7.58 4.15 -0.82
C ALA A 89 -7.88 2.74 -0.32
N ARG A 90 -7.44 1.75 -1.08
CA ARG A 90 -7.65 0.34 -0.72
C ARG A 90 -6.42 -0.22 -0.01
N PRO A 91 -6.60 -0.87 1.15
CA PRO A 91 -5.51 -1.59 1.81
C PRO A 91 -4.99 -2.72 0.93
N VAL A 92 -3.67 -2.78 0.73
CA VAL A 92 -3.05 -3.83 -0.10
C VAL A 92 -1.91 -4.55 0.59
N ASP A 93 -1.27 -3.93 1.60
CA ASP A 93 -0.06 -4.48 2.21
C ASP A 93 0.07 -4.07 3.67
N PHE A 94 1.00 -4.72 4.37
CA PHE A 94 1.47 -4.34 5.71
C PHE A 94 2.82 -3.61 5.56
N GLY A 95 2.94 -2.48 6.19
CA GLY A 95 4.16 -1.69 6.21
C GLY A 95 3.89 -0.22 6.55
N PRO A 96 4.87 0.64 6.60
CA PRO A 96 6.31 0.38 6.40
C PRO A 96 6.90 -0.58 7.42
N GLY A 97 8.13 -1.03 7.18
CA GLY A 97 8.82 -1.94 8.07
C GLY A 97 8.95 -1.41 9.49
N ASP A 98 8.81 -2.28 10.47
CA ASP A 98 8.84 -1.96 11.91
C ASP A 98 9.91 -2.76 12.68
N GLY A 99 10.86 -3.36 11.95
CA GLY A 99 11.87 -4.24 12.53
C GLY A 99 11.41 -5.69 12.69
N THR A 100 10.14 -5.99 12.40
CA THR A 100 9.60 -7.35 12.49
C THR A 100 10.34 -8.31 11.55
N MET A 101 10.58 -9.54 12.02
CA MET A 101 11.19 -10.58 11.20
C MET A 101 10.21 -11.11 10.18
N ILE A 102 10.63 -11.13 8.90
CA ILE A 102 9.90 -11.75 7.79
C ILE A 102 10.85 -12.70 7.07
N ASP A 103 10.47 -13.97 6.93
CA ASP A 103 11.29 -15.02 6.31
C ASP A 103 12.72 -15.08 6.87
N GLY A 104 12.85 -14.93 8.20
CA GLY A 104 14.13 -14.97 8.88
C GLY A 104 14.99 -13.72 8.74
N GLN A 105 14.46 -12.66 8.10
CA GLN A 105 15.17 -11.38 7.92
C GLN A 105 14.42 -10.25 8.62
N PRO A 106 15.15 -9.36 9.35
CA PRO A 106 14.49 -8.19 9.93
C PRO A 106 14.11 -7.18 8.85
N THR A 107 12.92 -6.59 8.97
CA THR A 107 12.53 -5.44 8.16
C THR A 107 13.12 -4.17 8.76
N PRO A 108 13.49 -3.16 7.95
CA PRO A 108 13.93 -1.88 8.50
C PRO A 108 12.85 -1.23 9.35
N ASP A 109 13.23 -0.70 10.53
CA ASP A 109 12.33 0.12 11.33
C ASP A 109 12.47 1.58 10.88
N THR A 110 11.49 2.05 10.12
CA THR A 110 11.50 3.41 9.57
C THR A 110 10.87 4.44 10.52
N GLY A 111 10.20 3.99 11.59
CA GLY A 111 9.39 4.87 12.45
C GLY A 111 8.11 5.38 11.80
N ARG A 112 7.81 4.99 10.58
CA ARG A 112 6.62 5.40 9.83
C ARG A 112 5.49 4.41 10.05
N MET A 113 4.23 4.90 10.00
CA MET A 113 3.03 4.08 10.23
C MET A 113 2.28 3.74 8.94
N ALA A 114 2.53 4.45 7.85
CA ALA A 114 1.80 4.28 6.59
C ALA A 114 2.69 4.52 5.37
N ASP A 115 2.46 3.71 4.34
CA ASP A 115 2.98 3.89 2.99
C ASP A 115 1.79 4.08 2.04
N LEU A 116 1.83 5.13 1.23
CA LEU A 116 0.77 5.46 0.27
C LEU A 116 1.22 5.18 -1.16
N SER A 117 0.27 4.95 -2.05
CA SER A 117 0.57 4.99 -3.48
C SER A 117 1.10 6.36 -3.88
N PRO A 118 2.00 6.45 -4.88
CA PRO A 118 2.42 7.74 -5.42
C PRO A 118 1.24 8.62 -5.87
N GLY A 119 0.21 8.02 -6.49
CA GLY A 119 -0.98 8.74 -6.94
C GLY A 119 -1.78 9.35 -5.80
N ALA A 120 -1.96 8.62 -4.69
CA ALA A 120 -2.63 9.15 -3.49
C ALA A 120 -1.84 10.31 -2.88
N ALA A 121 -0.53 10.15 -2.71
CA ALA A 121 0.32 11.20 -2.16
C ALA A 121 0.28 12.46 -3.03
N THR A 122 0.36 12.33 -4.34
CA THR A 122 0.28 13.47 -5.28
C THR A 122 -1.08 14.15 -5.20
N ALA A 123 -2.18 13.39 -5.20
CA ALA A 123 -3.54 13.94 -5.12
C ALA A 123 -3.77 14.73 -3.83
N LEU A 124 -3.11 14.34 -2.73
CA LEU A 124 -3.22 14.98 -1.43
C LEU A 124 -2.19 16.11 -1.22
N GLY A 125 -1.23 16.27 -2.11
CA GLY A 125 -0.13 17.21 -1.93
C GLY A 125 0.84 16.82 -0.82
N LEU A 126 0.99 15.51 -0.56
CA LEU A 126 1.88 15.00 0.48
C LEU A 126 3.25 14.67 -0.08
N GLN A 127 4.28 14.93 0.73
CA GLN A 127 5.65 14.48 0.54
C GLN A 127 6.03 13.49 1.63
N THR A 128 7.12 12.74 1.41
CA THR A 128 7.63 11.78 2.38
C THR A 128 7.82 12.46 3.75
N ASP A 129 7.38 11.77 4.79
CA ASP A 129 7.37 12.20 6.19
C ASP A 129 6.33 13.26 6.56
N ASP A 130 5.50 13.69 5.61
CA ASP A 130 4.34 14.51 5.96
C ASP A 130 3.31 13.70 6.76
N ALA A 131 2.53 14.39 7.57
CA ALA A 131 1.44 13.79 8.32
C ALA A 131 0.25 13.47 7.41
N VAL A 132 -0.36 12.31 7.62
CA VAL A 132 -1.60 11.91 6.97
C VAL A 132 -2.56 11.36 8.03
N ARG A 133 -3.83 11.71 7.92
CA ARG A 133 -4.89 11.14 8.76
C ARG A 133 -5.56 9.99 8.02
N CYS A 134 -5.63 8.83 8.66
CA CYS A 134 -6.19 7.60 8.10
C CYS A 134 -7.42 7.19 8.89
N GLU A 135 -8.55 6.99 8.21
CA GLU A 135 -9.81 6.61 8.83
C GLU A 135 -10.41 5.43 8.06
N LEU A 136 -10.71 4.33 8.74
CA LEU A 136 -11.37 3.19 8.13
C LEU A 136 -12.82 3.56 7.79
N VAL A 137 -13.26 3.19 6.60
CA VAL A 137 -14.62 3.45 6.11
C VAL A 137 -15.30 2.13 5.80
N GLY A 138 -16.16 1.73 6.69
CA GLY A 138 -17.07 0.63 6.52
C GLY A 138 -16.54 -0.72 6.23
#